data_112526969961b7c0bcc77787848b0aed
#
_entry.id   112526969961b7c0bcc77787848b0aed
#
_cell.length_a   1.000
_cell.length_b   1.000
_cell.length_c   1.000
_cell.angle_alpha   90.00
_cell.angle_beta   90.00
_cell.angle_gamma   90.00
#
_symmetry.space_group_name_H-M   'P 1'
#
loop_
_entity.id
_entity.type
_entity.pdbx_description
1 polymer ?
#
loop_
_entity_poly.entity_id
_entity_poly.type
_entity_poly.pdbx_seq_one_letter_code
_entity_poly.pdbx_strand_id
1 'polypeptide(L)'
;MNLELLWVVGLLATTVALFIHNRLRLDVIALLVIMAFSVSGTLTLNEALAGFSDPSVILIAALFVIGEGLVRTGVAYQVGDWLIARAGSSEARLLVLLMLAVAGLGSVMSSTGVVAIFIPVVLSIAAKLKIPPGRLMMPLAFAGLISGMMTLVATPPNLVVNSELAREGHAGFGFFAFTPIGLMVLAIGVAYMLLTRNWLNAASPAEVGAPKARRTLRDLIRDYRLAGRERRLQVQLGSPLIGSTLEELQLRTRLGANVVGLERVRKFHSEVVKVGGSTELKAGDVLLLDVFAPPEDMDRRCAELNLVRLPFRASYFIDQSREVGMAEVTLPPDSTLLGKSVLELGFRSQYGLNVVGLRRDHEALTDGMLEEKLRLGDTLLVIGAWKAIRQLQGRNRDFLVLSLPAEIDEVAPALSKAPHALLSLAVMVALMVSGVVPNVVAALVGCLLMGLFRCIDMDGAYRAIHWQSLVLIVGMLPFALALQKTGGIDLVVSLLVDALGDAGPRVLLASLFLLTAAIGLFISNTATAVLMAPIAIATAKQIGASPYPFAMVVAVAASAAFMTPISSPVNTLVLGPGQYRFGDFVRIGVPFTLLVMFVCVLVIPWLFPL
;
A
#
# COMPACT_ATOMS: atom_id res chain seq x y z
N MET A 1 -45.22 3.13 10.00
CA MET A 1 -43.99 2.38 9.74
C MET A 1 -44.28 0.90 9.86
N ASN A 2 -44.05 0.13 8.80
CA ASN A 2 -44.27 -1.32 8.80
C ASN A 2 -43.20 -1.98 9.70
N LEU A 3 -43.53 -3.11 10.34
CA LEU A 3 -42.63 -3.83 11.25
C LEU A 3 -41.29 -4.22 10.56
N GLU A 4 -41.38 -4.55 9.28
CA GLU A 4 -40.21 -4.86 8.44
C GLU A 4 -39.28 -3.67 8.27
N LEU A 5 -39.83 -2.46 8.04
CA LEU A 5 -39.03 -1.23 7.95
C LEU A 5 -38.34 -0.92 9.29
N LEU A 6 -39.05 -1.08 10.42
CA LEU A 6 -38.46 -0.91 11.74
C LEU A 6 -37.30 -1.86 11.99
N TRP A 7 -37.44 -3.11 11.53
CA TRP A 7 -36.38 -4.11 11.60
C TRP A 7 -35.15 -3.69 10.76
N VAL A 8 -35.36 -3.29 9.51
CA VAL A 8 -34.26 -2.87 8.60
C VAL A 8 -33.53 -1.64 9.14
N VAL A 9 -34.28 -0.63 9.60
CA VAL A 9 -33.71 0.59 10.21
C VAL A 9 -32.98 0.28 11.51
N GLY A 10 -33.55 -0.59 12.36
CA GLY A 10 -32.92 -1.06 13.59
C GLY A 10 -31.61 -1.82 13.33
N LEU A 11 -31.62 -2.71 12.31
CA LEU A 11 -30.41 -3.43 11.89
C LEU A 11 -29.34 -2.48 11.32
N LEU A 12 -29.76 -1.48 10.53
CA LEU A 12 -28.86 -0.45 10.02
C LEU A 12 -28.25 0.37 11.14
N ALA A 13 -29.07 0.85 12.10
CA ALA A 13 -28.58 1.61 13.24
C ALA A 13 -27.60 0.79 14.10
N THR A 14 -27.92 -0.50 14.32
CA THR A 14 -27.02 -1.44 15.02
C THR A 14 -25.72 -1.63 14.27
N THR A 15 -25.76 -1.80 12.95
CA THR A 15 -24.57 -1.94 12.09
C THR A 15 -23.69 -0.71 12.17
N VAL A 16 -24.26 0.48 12.05
CA VAL A 16 -23.53 1.76 12.20
C VAL A 16 -22.94 1.91 13.59
N ALA A 17 -23.70 1.57 14.65
CA ALA A 17 -23.19 1.60 16.02
C ALA A 17 -22.00 0.63 16.23
N LEU A 18 -22.05 -0.56 15.64
CA LEU A 18 -20.93 -1.52 15.66
C LEU A 18 -19.71 -1.01 14.91
N PHE A 19 -19.90 -0.32 13.78
CA PHE A 19 -18.79 0.33 13.05
C PHE A 19 -18.13 1.44 13.88
N ILE A 20 -18.93 2.29 14.53
CA ILE A 20 -18.42 3.36 15.41
C ILE A 20 -17.68 2.76 16.61
N HIS A 21 -18.22 1.70 17.20
CA HIS A 21 -17.61 1.05 18.37
C HIS A 21 -16.30 0.32 18.05
N ASN A 22 -16.08 -0.04 16.80
CA ASN A 22 -14.83 -0.59 16.21
C ASN A 22 -14.21 -1.78 16.99
N ARG A 23 -15.02 -2.57 17.72
CA ARG A 23 -14.55 -3.80 18.41
C ARG A 23 -14.56 -5.04 17.53
N LEU A 24 -15.47 -5.07 16.56
CA LEU A 24 -15.58 -6.15 15.58
C LEU A 24 -15.00 -5.71 14.26
N ARG A 25 -14.42 -6.65 13.54
CA ARG A 25 -13.93 -6.40 12.18
C ARG A 25 -15.10 -6.09 11.25
N LEU A 26 -14.90 -5.16 10.32
CA LEU A 26 -15.93 -4.68 9.39
C LEU A 26 -16.50 -5.82 8.51
N ASP A 27 -15.66 -6.76 8.09
CA ASP A 27 -16.06 -7.93 7.31
C ASP A 27 -16.95 -8.90 8.12
N VAL A 28 -16.68 -9.08 9.41
CA VAL A 28 -17.52 -9.89 10.30
C VAL A 28 -18.90 -9.26 10.45
N ILE A 29 -18.97 -7.93 10.67
CA ILE A 29 -20.25 -7.22 10.75
C ILE A 29 -21.04 -7.37 9.45
N ALA A 30 -20.37 -7.24 8.30
CA ALA A 30 -20.98 -7.41 6.98
C ALA A 30 -21.59 -8.82 6.79
N LEU A 31 -20.88 -9.88 7.22
CA LEU A 31 -21.39 -11.24 7.20
C LEU A 31 -22.59 -11.45 8.14
N LEU A 32 -22.55 -10.84 9.33
CA LEU A 32 -23.69 -10.85 10.26
C LEU A 32 -24.92 -10.19 9.65
N VAL A 33 -24.75 -9.11 8.91
CA VAL A 33 -25.84 -8.42 8.18
C VAL A 33 -26.47 -9.34 7.13
N ILE A 34 -25.65 -10.01 6.30
CA ILE A 34 -26.13 -10.99 5.32
C ILE A 34 -26.96 -12.09 6.00
N MET A 35 -26.45 -12.62 7.11
CA MET A 35 -27.15 -13.65 7.89
C MET A 35 -28.46 -13.10 8.47
N ALA A 36 -28.45 -11.91 9.05
CA ALA A 36 -29.63 -11.30 9.64
C ALA A 36 -30.76 -11.11 8.62
N PHE A 37 -30.45 -10.62 7.41
CA PHE A 37 -31.44 -10.48 6.34
C PHE A 37 -31.99 -11.81 5.84
N SER A 38 -31.13 -12.84 5.72
CA SER A 38 -31.55 -14.17 5.29
C SER A 38 -32.40 -14.88 6.34
N VAL A 39 -32.07 -14.77 7.63
CA VAL A 39 -32.80 -15.41 8.74
C VAL A 39 -34.12 -14.71 9.04
N SER A 40 -34.17 -13.37 8.92
CA SER A 40 -35.41 -12.61 9.12
C SER A 40 -36.44 -12.79 7.99
N GLY A 41 -36.03 -13.36 6.85
CA GLY A 41 -36.90 -13.49 5.67
C GLY A 41 -37.13 -12.17 4.92
N THR A 42 -36.51 -11.07 5.33
CA THR A 42 -36.62 -9.76 4.63
C THR A 42 -36.07 -9.85 3.21
N LEU A 43 -34.99 -10.63 3.03
CA LEU A 43 -34.41 -10.95 1.74
C LEU A 43 -34.28 -12.45 1.57
N THR A 44 -34.43 -12.94 0.35
CA THR A 44 -34.09 -14.32 0.00
C THR A 44 -32.58 -14.52 0.09
N LEU A 45 -32.14 -15.75 0.25
CA LEU A 45 -30.71 -16.06 0.31
C LEU A 45 -29.94 -15.58 -0.93
N ASN A 46 -30.53 -15.74 -2.12
CA ASN A 46 -29.93 -15.28 -3.37
C ASN A 46 -29.78 -13.75 -3.41
N GLU A 47 -30.77 -13.01 -2.91
CA GLU A 47 -30.70 -11.55 -2.83
C GLU A 47 -29.68 -11.08 -1.81
N ALA A 48 -29.58 -11.73 -0.64
CA ALA A 48 -28.61 -11.40 0.39
C ALA A 48 -27.16 -11.70 -0.06
N LEU A 49 -26.97 -12.71 -0.94
CA LEU A 49 -25.68 -13.09 -1.50
C LEU A 49 -25.36 -12.46 -2.87
N ALA A 50 -26.30 -11.73 -3.47
CA ALA A 50 -26.15 -11.16 -4.82
C ALA A 50 -24.89 -10.28 -4.98
N GLY A 51 -24.44 -9.64 -3.89
CA GLY A 51 -23.23 -8.84 -3.88
C GLY A 51 -21.96 -9.62 -4.25
N PHE A 52 -21.88 -10.92 -4.00
CA PHE A 52 -20.70 -11.74 -4.36
C PHE A 52 -20.55 -11.93 -5.89
N SER A 53 -21.62 -11.82 -6.64
CA SER A 53 -21.63 -11.88 -8.11
C SER A 53 -21.70 -10.51 -8.79
N ASP A 54 -21.62 -9.43 -8.02
CA ASP A 54 -21.64 -8.07 -8.58
C ASP A 54 -20.36 -7.79 -9.38
N PRO A 55 -20.47 -7.42 -10.67
CA PRO A 55 -19.30 -7.10 -11.51
C PRO A 55 -18.39 -6.03 -10.92
N SER A 56 -18.93 -5.08 -10.14
CA SER A 56 -18.12 -4.02 -9.51
C SER A 56 -17.22 -4.56 -8.41
N VAL A 57 -17.62 -5.61 -7.69
CA VAL A 57 -16.79 -6.25 -6.67
C VAL A 57 -15.59 -6.93 -7.32
N ILE A 58 -15.81 -7.62 -8.45
CA ILE A 58 -14.74 -8.26 -9.23
C ILE A 58 -13.80 -7.21 -9.81
N LEU A 59 -14.35 -6.11 -10.33
CA LEU A 59 -13.58 -4.97 -10.84
C LEU A 59 -12.69 -4.37 -9.76
N ILE A 60 -13.20 -4.14 -8.55
CA ILE A 60 -12.42 -3.60 -7.42
C ILE A 60 -11.29 -4.56 -7.04
N ALA A 61 -11.55 -5.87 -7.00
CA ALA A 61 -10.50 -6.87 -6.72
C ALA A 61 -9.38 -6.81 -7.77
N ALA A 62 -9.74 -6.73 -9.06
CA ALA A 62 -8.78 -6.60 -10.15
C ALA A 62 -7.94 -5.32 -10.04
N LEU A 63 -8.55 -4.20 -9.68
CA LEU A 63 -7.85 -2.93 -9.50
C LEU A 63 -6.85 -2.96 -8.34
N PHE A 64 -7.14 -3.67 -7.24
CA PHE A 64 -6.16 -3.89 -6.18
C PHE A 64 -4.92 -4.63 -6.68
N VAL A 65 -5.09 -5.65 -7.52
CA VAL A 65 -3.99 -6.41 -8.12
C VAL A 65 -3.14 -5.52 -9.04
N ILE A 66 -3.78 -4.71 -9.89
CA ILE A 66 -3.09 -3.79 -10.80
C ILE A 66 -2.33 -2.72 -10.02
N GLY A 67 -2.96 -2.14 -8.99
CA GLY A 67 -2.33 -1.17 -8.10
C GLY A 67 -1.07 -1.73 -7.43
N GLU A 68 -1.14 -2.95 -6.89
CA GLU A 68 0.02 -3.64 -6.31
C GLU A 68 1.11 -3.91 -7.35
N GLY A 69 0.74 -4.31 -8.57
CA GLY A 69 1.70 -4.47 -9.68
C GLY A 69 2.47 -3.19 -9.99
N LEU A 70 1.82 -2.03 -9.97
CA LEU A 70 2.46 -0.72 -10.15
C LEU A 70 3.39 -0.37 -8.97
N VAL A 71 2.99 -0.70 -7.73
CA VAL A 71 3.83 -0.52 -6.54
C VAL A 71 5.09 -1.37 -6.64
N ARG A 72 4.95 -2.66 -6.90
CA ARG A 72 6.06 -3.63 -6.97
C ARG A 72 7.04 -3.34 -8.10
N THR A 73 6.58 -2.71 -9.19
CA THR A 73 7.45 -2.32 -10.30
C THR A 73 8.12 -0.96 -10.10
N GLY A 74 7.85 -0.28 -8.99
CA GLY A 74 8.54 0.94 -8.59
C GLY A 74 8.17 2.18 -9.39
N VAL A 75 7.04 2.17 -10.09
CA VAL A 75 6.55 3.35 -10.83
C VAL A 75 6.43 4.55 -9.89
N ALA A 76 5.87 4.37 -8.69
CA ALA A 76 5.70 5.45 -7.73
C ALA A 76 7.04 5.97 -7.18
N TYR A 77 8.05 5.11 -7.03
CA TYR A 77 9.41 5.52 -6.62
C TYR A 77 10.10 6.35 -7.70
N GLN A 78 9.99 5.97 -8.97
CA GLN A 78 10.53 6.77 -10.08
C GLN A 78 9.93 8.17 -10.12
N VAL A 79 8.63 8.30 -9.86
CA VAL A 79 7.95 9.59 -9.74
C VAL A 79 8.47 10.37 -8.54
N GLY A 80 8.74 9.72 -7.40
CA GLY A 80 9.36 10.33 -6.22
C GLY A 80 10.75 10.89 -6.51
N ASP A 81 11.61 10.14 -7.17
CA ASP A 81 12.95 10.59 -7.58
C ASP A 81 12.88 11.75 -8.58
N TRP A 82 11.99 11.68 -9.55
CA TRP A 82 11.73 12.76 -10.49
C TRP A 82 11.27 14.04 -9.77
N LEU A 83 10.41 13.90 -8.77
CA LEU A 83 9.90 15.01 -7.96
C LEU A 83 11.03 15.71 -7.20
N ILE A 84 11.92 14.95 -6.56
CA ILE A 84 13.11 15.48 -5.89
C ILE A 84 13.99 16.27 -6.86
N ALA A 85 14.24 15.72 -8.05
CA ALA A 85 15.07 16.35 -9.06
C ALA A 85 14.48 17.66 -9.61
N ARG A 86 13.13 17.77 -9.70
CA ARG A 86 12.45 18.93 -10.29
C ARG A 86 12.04 20.01 -9.29
N ALA A 87 11.80 19.67 -8.02
CA ALA A 87 11.33 20.61 -7.01
C ALA A 87 12.38 21.67 -6.64
N GLY A 88 13.66 21.32 -6.71
CA GLY A 88 14.74 22.21 -6.27
C GLY A 88 14.58 22.61 -4.79
N SER A 89 14.84 23.89 -4.45
CA SER A 89 14.75 24.42 -3.09
C SER A 89 13.41 25.10 -2.75
N SER A 90 12.45 25.14 -3.69
CA SER A 90 11.19 25.86 -3.49
C SER A 90 10.11 24.96 -2.88
N GLU A 91 9.73 25.25 -1.61
CA GLU A 91 8.65 24.57 -0.89
C GLU A 91 7.31 24.61 -1.66
N ALA A 92 6.96 25.77 -2.24
CA ALA A 92 5.72 25.93 -2.98
C ALA A 92 5.69 25.04 -4.26
N ARG A 93 6.80 25.03 -5.00
CA ARG A 93 6.92 24.17 -6.20
C ARG A 93 6.83 22.69 -5.83
N LEU A 94 7.49 22.31 -4.74
CA LEU A 94 7.46 20.96 -4.22
C LEU A 94 6.04 20.53 -3.86
N LEU A 95 5.29 21.39 -3.13
CA LEU A 95 3.91 21.12 -2.74
C LEU A 95 3.02 20.90 -3.98
N VAL A 96 3.12 21.77 -4.98
CA VAL A 96 2.34 21.65 -6.23
C VAL A 96 2.67 20.35 -6.95
N LEU A 97 3.97 20.08 -7.17
CA LEU A 97 4.40 18.87 -7.88
C LEU A 97 4.02 17.59 -7.12
N LEU A 98 4.13 17.61 -5.78
CA LEU A 98 3.73 16.49 -4.93
C LEU A 98 2.23 16.21 -5.09
N MET A 99 1.38 17.23 -4.97
CA MET A 99 -0.06 17.05 -5.09
C MET A 99 -0.46 16.57 -6.49
N LEU A 100 0.15 17.09 -7.55
CA LEU A 100 -0.10 16.66 -8.93
C LEU A 100 0.34 15.20 -9.15
N ALA A 101 1.53 14.83 -8.67
CA ALA A 101 2.06 13.47 -8.81
C ALA A 101 1.19 12.44 -8.06
N VAL A 102 0.82 12.76 -6.82
CA VAL A 102 -0.01 11.87 -5.98
C VAL A 102 -1.43 11.76 -6.54
N ALA A 103 -2.04 12.85 -6.98
CA ALA A 103 -3.35 12.83 -7.60
C ALA A 103 -3.34 12.05 -8.94
N GLY A 104 -2.31 12.22 -9.75
CA GLY A 104 -2.13 11.48 -11.01
C GLY A 104 -1.95 9.97 -10.78
N LEU A 105 -1.06 9.57 -9.88
CA LEU A 105 -0.87 8.15 -9.57
C LEU A 105 -2.09 7.54 -8.88
N GLY A 106 -2.68 8.23 -7.90
CA GLY A 106 -3.83 7.75 -7.16
C GLY A 106 -5.11 7.68 -8.00
N SER A 107 -5.16 8.31 -9.18
CA SER A 107 -6.29 8.20 -10.11
C SER A 107 -6.45 6.79 -10.71
N VAL A 108 -5.41 5.96 -10.64
CA VAL A 108 -5.37 4.59 -11.18
C VAL A 108 -4.86 3.56 -10.16
N MET A 109 -4.48 4.02 -8.97
CA MET A 109 -4.00 3.20 -7.86
C MET A 109 -4.79 3.50 -6.59
N SER A 110 -4.70 2.62 -5.58
CA SER A 110 -5.28 2.89 -4.26
C SER A 110 -4.68 4.17 -3.65
N SER A 111 -5.53 5.12 -3.26
CA SER A 111 -5.13 6.38 -2.59
C SER A 111 -4.27 6.12 -1.34
N THR A 112 -4.61 5.10 -0.55
CA THR A 112 -3.85 4.70 0.63
C THR A 112 -2.46 4.19 0.26
N GLY A 113 -2.37 3.38 -0.80
CA GLY A 113 -1.10 2.83 -1.31
C GLY A 113 -0.15 3.93 -1.79
N VAL A 114 -0.66 4.85 -2.60
CA VAL A 114 0.15 5.99 -3.10
C VAL A 114 0.66 6.84 -1.94
N VAL A 115 -0.21 7.22 -1.00
CA VAL A 115 0.19 8.03 0.16
C VAL A 115 1.24 7.32 1.01
N ALA A 116 1.07 6.02 1.29
CA ALA A 116 2.03 5.24 2.07
C ALA A 116 3.43 5.25 1.43
N ILE A 117 3.54 5.14 0.11
CA ILE A 117 4.81 5.18 -0.62
C ILE A 117 5.45 6.57 -0.57
N PHE A 118 4.64 7.63 -0.66
CA PHE A 118 5.17 8.99 -0.66
C PHE A 118 5.54 9.53 0.73
N ILE A 119 5.07 8.93 1.83
CA ILE A 119 5.45 9.34 3.20
C ILE A 119 6.97 9.35 3.39
N PRO A 120 7.74 8.26 3.15
CA PRO A 120 9.20 8.29 3.30
C PRO A 120 9.88 9.28 2.36
N VAL A 121 9.37 9.44 1.13
CA VAL A 121 9.88 10.43 0.17
C VAL A 121 9.73 11.85 0.73
N VAL A 122 8.54 12.19 1.22
CA VAL A 122 8.24 13.50 1.81
C VAL A 122 9.07 13.76 3.06
N LEU A 123 9.25 12.76 3.94
CA LEU A 123 10.11 12.88 5.13
C LEU A 123 11.56 13.15 4.74
N SER A 124 12.08 12.44 3.74
CA SER A 124 13.44 12.65 3.22
C SER A 124 13.63 14.06 2.66
N ILE A 125 12.64 14.56 1.91
CA ILE A 125 12.67 15.91 1.33
C ILE A 125 12.58 16.97 2.43
N ALA A 126 11.65 16.81 3.38
CA ALA A 126 11.48 17.73 4.51
C ALA A 126 12.77 17.87 5.32
N ALA A 127 13.46 16.73 5.57
CA ALA A 127 14.75 16.73 6.26
C ALA A 127 15.84 17.46 5.46
N LYS A 128 15.93 17.25 4.14
CA LYS A 128 16.91 17.93 3.26
C LYS A 128 16.68 19.44 3.20
N LEU A 129 15.43 19.86 3.11
CA LEU A 129 15.05 21.27 3.00
C LEU A 129 14.91 21.96 4.36
N LYS A 130 15.06 21.22 5.47
CA LYS A 130 14.88 21.70 6.86
C LYS A 130 13.51 22.36 7.09
N ILE A 131 12.45 21.80 6.49
CA ILE A 131 11.06 22.23 6.67
C ILE A 131 10.30 21.23 7.55
N PRO A 132 9.31 21.70 8.34
CA PRO A 132 8.46 20.82 9.12
C PRO A 132 7.73 19.82 8.22
N PRO A 133 7.76 18.49 8.49
CA PRO A 133 7.07 17.48 7.70
C PRO A 133 5.56 17.75 7.56
N GLY A 134 4.94 18.36 8.59
CA GLY A 134 3.53 18.70 8.57
C GLY A 134 3.11 19.62 7.42
N ARG A 135 4.01 20.46 6.92
CA ARG A 135 3.69 21.31 5.75
C ARG A 135 3.49 20.55 4.45
N LEU A 136 3.97 19.32 4.36
CA LEU A 136 3.87 18.49 3.17
C LEU A 136 2.97 17.27 3.37
N MET A 137 2.83 16.75 4.59
CA MET A 137 2.06 15.55 4.88
C MET A 137 0.55 15.74 4.69
N MET A 138 -0.02 16.89 5.10
CA MET A 138 -1.45 17.15 4.87
C MET A 138 -1.77 17.38 3.39
N PRO A 139 -0.98 18.17 2.63
CA PRO A 139 -1.10 18.22 1.17
C PRO A 139 -1.01 16.84 0.50
N LEU A 140 -0.11 15.97 0.96
CA LEU A 140 -0.01 14.59 0.49
C LEU A 140 -1.32 13.81 0.72
N ALA A 141 -1.87 13.87 1.93
CA ALA A 141 -3.12 13.19 2.26
C ALA A 141 -4.31 13.73 1.44
N PHE A 142 -4.43 15.05 1.32
CA PHE A 142 -5.50 15.67 0.54
C PHE A 142 -5.41 15.33 -0.94
N ALA A 143 -4.20 15.33 -1.52
CA ALA A 143 -3.99 14.88 -2.89
C ALA A 143 -4.39 13.41 -3.08
N GLY A 144 -4.07 12.54 -2.10
CA GLY A 144 -4.49 11.14 -2.07
C GLY A 144 -6.02 10.99 -2.03
N LEU A 145 -6.74 11.80 -1.27
CA LEU A 145 -8.21 11.79 -1.24
C LEU A 145 -8.82 12.35 -2.54
N ILE A 146 -8.27 13.46 -3.04
CA ILE A 146 -8.70 14.07 -4.31
C ILE A 146 -8.47 13.12 -5.49
N SER A 147 -7.42 12.32 -5.46
CA SER A 147 -7.16 11.31 -6.51
C SER A 147 -8.33 10.36 -6.73
N GLY A 148 -9.09 10.05 -5.67
CA GLY A 148 -10.31 9.26 -5.73
C GLY A 148 -11.44 9.91 -6.56
N MET A 149 -11.37 11.23 -6.81
CA MET A 149 -12.33 11.98 -7.59
C MET A 149 -11.89 12.17 -9.06
N MET A 150 -10.79 11.52 -9.50
CA MET A 150 -10.21 11.75 -10.83
C MET A 150 -10.76 10.84 -11.91
N THR A 151 -11.03 9.58 -11.61
CA THR A 151 -11.52 8.59 -12.58
C THR A 151 -12.58 7.70 -11.95
N LEU A 152 -13.35 7.02 -12.79
CA LEU A 152 -14.34 6.06 -12.33
C LEU A 152 -13.72 4.97 -11.43
N VAL A 153 -12.51 4.53 -11.74
CA VAL A 153 -11.83 3.39 -11.08
C VAL A 153 -10.91 3.81 -9.93
N ALA A 154 -10.76 5.11 -9.68
CA ALA A 154 -9.84 5.63 -8.68
C ALA A 154 -10.18 5.19 -7.24
N THR A 155 -11.45 4.94 -6.95
CA THR A 155 -11.92 4.58 -5.61
C THR A 155 -13.20 3.73 -5.65
N PRO A 156 -13.37 2.77 -4.72
CA PRO A 156 -14.57 1.93 -4.64
C PRO A 156 -15.91 2.69 -4.59
N PRO A 157 -16.07 3.80 -3.88
CA PRO A 157 -17.29 4.60 -3.89
C PRO A 157 -17.82 4.93 -5.29
N ASN A 158 -16.94 5.33 -6.22
CA ASN A 158 -17.35 5.67 -7.59
C ASN A 158 -17.95 4.46 -8.31
N LEU A 159 -17.36 3.29 -8.12
CA LEU A 159 -17.83 2.04 -8.72
C LEU A 159 -19.17 1.58 -8.12
N VAL A 160 -19.34 1.75 -6.81
CA VAL A 160 -20.60 1.45 -6.11
C VAL A 160 -21.73 2.32 -6.64
N VAL A 161 -21.50 3.63 -6.72
CA VAL A 161 -22.52 4.57 -7.27
C VAL A 161 -22.82 4.26 -8.73
N ASN A 162 -21.81 3.91 -9.51
CA ASN A 162 -21.97 3.52 -10.90
C ASN A 162 -22.78 2.21 -11.07
N SER A 163 -22.55 1.24 -10.18
CA SER A 163 -23.29 -0.02 -10.14
C SER A 163 -24.76 0.23 -9.79
N GLU A 164 -25.04 1.13 -8.88
CA GLU A 164 -26.40 1.48 -8.49
C GLU A 164 -27.17 2.16 -9.61
N LEU A 165 -26.54 3.09 -10.36
CA LEU A 165 -27.13 3.65 -11.58
C LEU A 165 -27.49 2.56 -12.59
N ALA A 166 -26.60 1.57 -12.79
CA ALA A 166 -26.86 0.47 -13.71
C ALA A 166 -28.00 -0.44 -13.23
N ARG A 167 -28.14 -0.69 -11.93
CA ARG A 167 -29.26 -1.45 -11.33
C ARG A 167 -30.61 -0.77 -11.55
N GLU A 168 -30.62 0.56 -11.50
CA GLU A 168 -31.79 1.38 -11.73
C GLU A 168 -32.11 1.57 -13.23
N GLY A 169 -31.40 0.89 -14.13
CA GLY A 169 -31.59 0.88 -15.57
C GLY A 169 -31.00 2.09 -16.32
N HIS A 170 -30.14 2.85 -15.66
CA HIS A 170 -29.41 3.97 -16.28
C HIS A 170 -28.06 3.54 -16.83
N ALA A 171 -27.55 4.23 -17.85
CA ALA A 171 -26.20 4.05 -18.30
C ALA A 171 -25.21 4.46 -17.19
N GLY A 172 -24.12 3.69 -17.02
CA GLY A 172 -23.08 4.05 -16.06
C GLY A 172 -22.27 5.26 -16.51
N PHE A 173 -21.48 5.79 -15.59
CA PHE A 173 -20.51 6.85 -15.88
C PHE A 173 -19.39 6.36 -16.79
N GLY A 174 -18.94 7.19 -17.72
CA GLY A 174 -17.73 6.96 -18.48
C GLY A 174 -16.48 7.05 -17.58
N PHE A 175 -15.37 6.45 -18.03
CA PHE A 175 -14.12 6.39 -17.28
C PHE A 175 -13.66 7.77 -16.78
N PHE A 176 -13.72 8.81 -17.63
CA PHE A 176 -13.31 10.18 -17.33
C PHE A 176 -14.43 11.10 -16.86
N ALA A 177 -15.64 10.58 -16.57
CA ALA A 177 -16.77 11.41 -16.14
C ALA A 177 -16.48 12.21 -14.86
N PHE A 178 -15.62 11.67 -13.97
CA PHE A 178 -15.20 12.31 -12.72
C PHE A 178 -14.07 13.32 -12.93
N THR A 179 -13.28 13.20 -14.00
CA THR A 179 -12.05 13.96 -14.23
C THR A 179 -12.22 15.48 -14.20
N PRO A 180 -13.24 16.08 -14.83
CA PRO A 180 -13.41 17.54 -14.78
C PRO A 180 -13.58 18.06 -13.36
N ILE A 181 -14.35 17.34 -12.53
CA ILE A 181 -14.61 17.69 -11.13
C ILE A 181 -13.34 17.49 -10.32
N GLY A 182 -12.68 16.33 -10.48
CA GLY A 182 -11.43 16.01 -9.79
C GLY A 182 -10.30 17.01 -10.06
N LEU A 183 -10.12 17.42 -11.32
CA LEU A 183 -9.14 18.44 -11.70
C LEU A 183 -9.45 19.80 -11.08
N MET A 184 -10.72 20.19 -11.03
CA MET A 184 -11.13 21.45 -10.41
C MET A 184 -10.89 21.41 -8.90
N VAL A 185 -11.29 20.34 -8.23
CA VAL A 185 -11.04 20.13 -6.79
C VAL A 185 -9.53 20.08 -6.51
N LEU A 186 -8.72 19.49 -7.39
CA LEU A 186 -7.27 19.48 -7.26
C LEU A 186 -6.68 20.88 -7.39
N ALA A 187 -7.09 21.67 -8.37
CA ALA A 187 -6.60 23.03 -8.55
C ALA A 187 -6.92 23.89 -7.32
N ILE A 188 -8.15 23.79 -6.81
CA ILE A 188 -8.57 24.48 -5.59
C ILE A 188 -7.81 23.95 -4.38
N GLY A 189 -7.61 22.63 -4.28
CA GLY A 189 -6.87 21.98 -3.20
C GLY A 189 -5.41 22.44 -3.16
N VAL A 190 -4.75 22.55 -4.32
CA VAL A 190 -3.39 23.08 -4.42
C VAL A 190 -3.35 24.54 -3.96
N ALA A 191 -4.25 25.39 -4.45
CA ALA A 191 -4.33 26.80 -4.03
C ALA A 191 -4.60 26.93 -2.52
N TYR A 192 -5.54 26.15 -2.01
CA TYR A 192 -5.90 26.11 -0.60
C TYR A 192 -4.72 25.69 0.28
N MET A 193 -4.01 24.64 -0.08
CA MET A 193 -2.84 24.17 0.65
C MET A 193 -1.66 25.14 0.60
N LEU A 194 -1.46 25.83 -0.51
CA LEU A 194 -0.47 26.91 -0.60
C LEU A 194 -0.78 28.07 0.36
N LEU A 195 -2.04 28.43 0.54
CA LEU A 195 -2.48 29.48 1.46
C LEU A 195 -2.39 29.06 2.93
N THR A 196 -2.77 27.81 3.23
CA THR A 196 -2.88 27.29 4.61
C THR A 196 -1.61 26.64 5.13
N ARG A 197 -0.58 26.40 4.29
CA ARG A 197 0.66 25.71 4.67
C ARG A 197 1.34 26.28 5.93
N ASN A 198 1.25 27.58 6.16
CA ASN A 198 1.84 28.24 7.33
C ASN A 198 1.09 27.92 8.64
N TRP A 199 -0.16 27.47 8.57
CA TRP A 199 -0.94 27.01 9.73
C TRP A 199 -0.58 25.61 10.16
N LEU A 200 0.12 24.85 9.28
CA LEU A 200 0.58 23.48 9.48
C LEU A 200 1.98 23.42 10.13
N ASN A 201 2.34 24.43 10.91
CA ASN A 201 3.57 24.45 11.70
C ASN A 201 3.41 23.51 12.91
N ALA A 202 3.59 22.23 12.72
CA ALA A 202 3.90 21.32 13.82
C ALA A 202 5.31 21.68 14.36
N ALA A 203 5.49 21.57 15.67
CA ALA A 203 6.71 21.97 16.39
C ALA A 203 7.99 21.54 15.68
N SER A 204 9.01 22.40 15.77
CA SER A 204 10.33 22.19 15.17
C SER A 204 10.91 20.81 15.57
N PRO A 205 11.61 20.10 14.69
CA PRO A 205 12.16 18.77 14.97
C PRO A 205 13.13 18.70 16.17
N ALA A 206 13.44 19.82 16.77
CA ALA A 206 14.39 19.92 17.88
C ALA A 206 13.85 19.46 19.25
N GLU A 207 12.52 19.32 19.43
CA GLU A 207 11.92 19.03 20.74
C GLU A 207 11.27 17.65 20.90
N VAL A 208 11.11 16.90 19.81
CA VAL A 208 10.59 15.53 19.89
C VAL A 208 11.68 14.61 19.37
N GLY A 209 12.18 13.74 20.23
CA GLY A 209 13.15 12.72 19.86
C GLY A 209 12.70 12.07 18.56
N ALA A 210 13.43 12.30 17.48
CA ALA A 210 13.14 11.75 16.17
C ALA A 210 12.82 10.27 16.36
N PRO A 211 11.73 9.72 15.78
CA PRO A 211 11.59 8.28 15.70
C PRO A 211 12.89 7.80 15.09
N LYS A 212 13.64 6.94 15.80
CA LYS A 212 14.93 6.42 15.33
C LYS A 212 14.71 6.00 13.89
N ALA A 213 15.29 6.77 12.96
CA ALA A 213 15.19 6.49 11.53
C ALA A 213 15.49 5.00 11.37
N ARG A 214 14.56 4.22 10.80
CA ARG A 214 14.80 2.80 10.54
C ARG A 214 16.10 2.74 9.78
N ARG A 215 17.07 1.98 10.31
CA ARG A 215 18.38 1.86 9.72
C ARG A 215 18.25 1.30 8.31
N THR A 216 18.91 1.94 7.36
CA THR A 216 18.99 1.44 5.99
C THR A 216 20.00 0.30 5.91
N LEU A 217 19.91 -0.52 4.85
CA LEU A 217 20.93 -1.55 4.57
C LEU A 217 22.34 -0.95 4.54
N ARG A 218 22.49 0.27 4.02
CA ARG A 218 23.76 1.00 3.97
C ARG A 218 24.27 1.36 5.37
N ASP A 219 23.39 1.72 6.29
CA ASP A 219 23.77 2.01 7.68
C ASP A 219 24.21 0.73 8.38
N LEU A 220 23.55 -0.40 8.16
CA LEU A 220 23.96 -1.69 8.69
C LEU A 220 25.34 -2.12 8.15
N ILE A 221 25.58 -2.00 6.84
CA ILE A 221 26.87 -2.30 6.21
C ILE A 221 28.00 -1.45 6.84
N ARG A 222 27.75 -0.17 7.10
CA ARG A 222 28.70 0.74 7.73
C ARG A 222 28.93 0.41 9.21
N ASP A 223 27.84 0.22 9.97
CA ASP A 223 27.90 0.03 11.43
C ASP A 223 28.55 -1.30 11.83
N TYR A 224 28.45 -2.32 10.97
CA TYR A 224 29.11 -3.62 11.15
C TYR A 224 30.43 -3.76 10.39
N ARG A 225 30.94 -2.67 9.78
CA ARG A 225 32.21 -2.62 9.03
C ARG A 225 32.32 -3.69 7.94
N LEU A 226 31.21 -3.97 7.24
CA LEU A 226 31.19 -4.98 6.17
C LEU A 226 31.78 -4.46 4.85
N ALA A 227 31.94 -3.15 4.71
CA ALA A 227 32.48 -2.55 3.49
C ALA A 227 33.88 -3.10 3.17
N GLY A 228 34.02 -3.64 1.97
CA GLY A 228 35.30 -4.22 1.50
C GLY A 228 35.47 -5.72 1.77
N ARG A 229 34.61 -6.36 2.54
CA ARG A 229 34.62 -7.82 2.79
C ARG A 229 33.91 -8.61 1.70
N GLU A 230 33.08 -7.97 0.93
CA GLU A 230 32.25 -8.59 -0.10
C GLU A 230 33.07 -8.88 -1.37
N ARG A 231 32.95 -10.09 -1.90
CA ARG A 231 33.58 -10.51 -3.16
C ARG A 231 32.60 -11.29 -4.01
N ARG A 232 32.75 -11.08 -5.31
CA ARG A 232 31.96 -11.75 -6.33
C ARG A 232 32.92 -12.56 -7.20
N LEU A 233 32.86 -13.89 -7.08
CA LEU A 233 33.79 -14.79 -7.74
C LEU A 233 33.05 -15.74 -8.67
N GLN A 234 33.48 -15.82 -9.92
CA GLN A 234 32.93 -16.77 -10.89
C GLN A 234 33.75 -18.04 -10.94
N VAL A 235 33.07 -19.18 -10.88
CA VAL A 235 33.68 -20.52 -11.02
C VAL A 235 33.97 -20.76 -12.50
N GLN A 236 35.27 -20.83 -12.88
CA GLN A 236 35.70 -21.06 -14.26
C GLN A 236 35.64 -22.54 -14.63
N LEU A 237 35.56 -22.80 -15.94
CA LEU A 237 35.76 -24.16 -16.47
C LEU A 237 37.13 -24.70 -16.04
N GLY A 238 37.12 -25.91 -15.44
CA GLY A 238 38.35 -26.51 -14.90
C GLY A 238 38.63 -26.19 -13.41
N SER A 239 37.72 -25.46 -12.73
CA SER A 239 37.80 -25.27 -11.30
C SER A 239 37.62 -26.60 -10.55
N PRO A 240 38.45 -26.92 -9.54
CA PRO A 240 38.31 -28.12 -8.71
C PRO A 240 37.05 -28.08 -7.81
N LEU A 241 36.31 -26.99 -7.82
CA LEU A 241 35.06 -26.82 -7.06
C LEU A 241 33.83 -27.41 -7.79
N ILE A 242 33.95 -27.66 -9.09
CA ILE A 242 32.82 -28.14 -9.93
C ILE A 242 32.46 -29.59 -9.55
N GLY A 243 31.15 -29.83 -9.36
CA GLY A 243 30.63 -31.14 -9.01
C GLY A 243 30.65 -31.49 -7.53
N SER A 244 31.22 -30.61 -6.69
CA SER A 244 31.23 -30.79 -5.23
C SER A 244 30.16 -29.93 -4.58
N THR A 245 29.65 -30.36 -3.43
CA THR A 245 28.72 -29.61 -2.62
C THR A 245 29.41 -28.55 -1.77
N LEU A 246 28.69 -27.51 -1.39
CA LEU A 246 29.24 -26.43 -0.54
C LEU A 246 29.71 -26.96 0.84
N GLU A 247 29.10 -28.05 1.32
CA GLU A 247 29.45 -28.69 2.58
C GLU A 247 30.81 -29.45 2.46
N GLU A 248 30.97 -30.24 1.38
CA GLU A 248 32.22 -30.96 1.08
C GLU A 248 33.40 -30.02 0.83
N LEU A 249 33.12 -28.89 0.19
CA LEU A 249 34.14 -27.90 -0.17
C LEU A 249 34.72 -27.14 1.02
N GLN A 250 33.99 -27.05 2.13
CA GLN A 250 34.40 -26.30 3.32
C GLN A 250 35.06 -24.94 2.98
N LEU A 251 34.41 -24.17 2.07
CA LEU A 251 34.96 -22.92 1.52
C LEU A 251 35.36 -21.92 2.60
N ARG A 252 34.74 -21.99 3.76
CA ARG A 252 35.11 -21.18 4.90
C ARG A 252 36.54 -21.41 5.36
N THR A 253 36.96 -22.67 5.46
CA THR A 253 38.32 -23.06 5.88
C THR A 253 39.31 -22.87 4.74
N ARG A 254 38.90 -23.21 3.51
CA ARG A 254 39.80 -23.15 2.34
C ARG A 254 39.96 -21.75 1.77
N LEU A 255 38.90 -20.95 1.71
CA LEU A 255 38.91 -19.60 1.14
C LEU A 255 38.96 -18.49 2.21
N GLY A 256 38.66 -18.79 3.48
CA GLY A 256 38.46 -17.77 4.50
C GLY A 256 37.27 -16.88 4.18
N ALA A 257 36.19 -17.46 3.64
CA ALA A 257 35.01 -16.73 3.20
C ALA A 257 33.72 -17.53 3.42
N ASN A 258 32.63 -16.85 3.79
CA ASN A 258 31.29 -17.42 3.84
C ASN A 258 30.58 -17.22 2.50
N VAL A 259 29.93 -18.26 1.99
CA VAL A 259 29.05 -18.14 0.82
C VAL A 259 27.70 -17.56 1.27
N VAL A 260 27.44 -16.34 0.87
CA VAL A 260 26.20 -15.60 1.18
C VAL A 260 25.10 -15.88 0.15
N GLY A 261 25.51 -16.08 -1.12
CA GLY A 261 24.61 -16.35 -2.23
C GLY A 261 25.31 -17.05 -3.39
N LEU A 262 24.52 -17.65 -4.28
CA LEU A 262 24.99 -18.29 -5.50
C LEU A 262 24.12 -17.81 -6.66
N GLU A 263 24.75 -17.21 -7.71
CA GLU A 263 24.08 -16.91 -8.96
C GLU A 263 24.38 -18.00 -9.99
N ARG A 264 23.34 -18.51 -10.61
CA ARG A 264 23.48 -19.44 -11.72
C ARG A 264 22.93 -18.82 -12.99
N VAL A 265 23.79 -18.68 -13.98
CA VAL A 265 23.40 -18.13 -15.29
C VAL A 265 22.73 -19.23 -16.12
N ARG A 266 21.46 -19.05 -16.45
CA ARG A 266 20.74 -19.84 -17.46
C ARG A 266 20.65 -19.00 -18.74
N LYS A 267 20.48 -19.66 -19.90
CA LYS A 267 20.62 -19.11 -21.28
C LYS A 267 20.11 -17.68 -21.53
N PHE A 268 19.21 -17.13 -20.68
CA PHE A 268 18.63 -15.77 -20.86
C PHE A 268 18.41 -14.99 -19.56
N HIS A 269 18.74 -15.53 -18.36
CA HIS A 269 18.61 -14.83 -17.08
C HIS A 269 19.49 -15.48 -16.01
N SER A 270 19.95 -14.68 -15.05
CA SER A 270 20.60 -15.16 -13.84
C SER A 270 19.57 -15.44 -12.77
N GLU A 271 19.61 -16.63 -12.18
CA GLU A 271 18.76 -17.05 -11.07
C GLU A 271 19.61 -17.19 -9.81
N VAL A 272 19.15 -16.62 -8.70
CA VAL A 272 19.80 -16.86 -7.41
C VAL A 272 19.34 -18.21 -6.87
N VAL A 273 20.29 -19.09 -6.72
CA VAL A 273 20.05 -20.43 -6.18
C VAL A 273 20.06 -20.35 -4.66
N LYS A 274 19.08 -20.98 -4.01
CA LYS A 274 19.07 -21.13 -2.56
C LYS A 274 20.31 -21.88 -2.12
N VAL A 275 21.17 -21.20 -1.33
CA VAL A 275 22.44 -21.75 -0.87
C VAL A 275 22.21 -22.63 0.35
N GLY A 276 22.44 -23.93 0.20
CA GLY A 276 22.43 -24.93 1.27
C GLY A 276 23.72 -25.74 1.26
N GLY A 277 23.99 -26.52 2.30
CA GLY A 277 25.16 -27.43 2.37
C GLY A 277 25.21 -28.39 1.17
N SER A 278 24.06 -28.90 0.72
CA SER A 278 23.91 -29.82 -0.41
C SER A 278 23.92 -29.15 -1.79
N THR A 279 24.17 -27.85 -1.88
CA THR A 279 24.20 -27.13 -3.17
C THR A 279 25.49 -27.48 -3.91
N GLU A 280 25.37 -28.14 -5.06
CA GLU A 280 26.45 -28.50 -5.97
C GLU A 280 26.84 -27.31 -6.85
N LEU A 281 28.15 -27.03 -6.97
CA LEU A 281 28.68 -25.97 -7.82
C LEU A 281 28.87 -26.43 -9.26
N LYS A 282 28.54 -25.52 -10.19
CA LYS A 282 28.68 -25.73 -11.63
C LYS A 282 29.58 -24.66 -12.27
N ALA A 283 30.16 -25.01 -13.40
CA ALA A 283 30.90 -24.04 -14.19
C ALA A 283 30.03 -22.83 -14.56
N GLY A 284 30.56 -21.63 -14.40
CA GLY A 284 29.85 -20.38 -14.65
C GLY A 284 29.05 -19.87 -13.47
N ASP A 285 28.89 -20.64 -12.39
CA ASP A 285 28.25 -20.15 -11.15
C ASP A 285 29.04 -18.97 -10.57
N VAL A 286 28.33 -17.96 -10.06
CA VAL A 286 28.95 -16.81 -9.41
C VAL A 286 28.68 -16.88 -7.92
N LEU A 287 29.73 -17.01 -7.14
CA LEU A 287 29.70 -17.04 -5.69
C LEU A 287 29.70 -15.62 -5.13
N LEU A 288 28.79 -15.34 -4.25
CA LEU A 288 28.77 -14.15 -3.43
C LEU A 288 29.36 -14.49 -2.06
N LEU A 289 30.46 -13.87 -1.73
CA LEU A 289 31.26 -14.21 -0.57
C LEU A 289 31.38 -13.03 0.39
N ASP A 290 31.28 -13.31 1.69
CA ASP A 290 31.76 -12.45 2.78
C ASP A 290 33.13 -12.97 3.20
N VAL A 291 34.18 -12.19 2.88
CA VAL A 291 35.58 -12.58 3.04
C VAL A 291 36.13 -11.99 4.33
N PHE A 292 36.77 -12.84 5.12
CA PHE A 292 37.49 -12.45 6.34
C PHE A 292 38.99 -12.81 6.29
N ALA A 293 39.47 -13.46 5.21
CA ALA A 293 40.86 -13.66 4.96
C ALA A 293 41.58 -12.37 4.48
N PRO A 294 42.88 -12.19 4.77
CA PRO A 294 43.65 -11.08 4.23
C PRO A 294 43.62 -11.04 2.70
N PRO A 295 43.66 -9.86 2.06
CA PRO A 295 43.55 -9.72 0.60
C PRO A 295 44.59 -10.49 -0.20
N GLU A 296 45.83 -10.53 0.28
CA GLU A 296 46.98 -11.22 -0.36
C GLU A 296 46.77 -12.73 -0.42
N ASP A 297 46.22 -13.32 0.62
CA ASP A 297 45.90 -14.75 0.67
C ASP A 297 44.73 -15.10 -0.25
N MET A 298 43.78 -14.16 -0.42
CA MET A 298 42.61 -14.40 -1.24
C MET A 298 42.94 -14.49 -2.73
N ASP A 299 43.82 -13.63 -3.24
CA ASP A 299 44.20 -13.63 -4.66
C ASP A 299 44.92 -14.93 -5.04
N ARG A 300 45.80 -15.43 -4.16
CA ARG A 300 46.47 -16.74 -4.34
C ARG A 300 45.46 -17.89 -4.34
N ARG A 301 44.56 -17.92 -3.37
CA ARG A 301 43.53 -18.98 -3.26
C ARG A 301 42.51 -18.93 -4.43
N CYS A 302 42.17 -17.75 -4.94
CA CYS A 302 41.37 -17.62 -6.13
C CYS A 302 42.05 -18.22 -7.36
N ALA A 303 43.37 -18.02 -7.53
CA ALA A 303 44.15 -18.61 -8.61
C ALA A 303 44.22 -20.13 -8.51
N GLU A 304 44.49 -20.68 -7.31
CA GLU A 304 44.53 -22.12 -7.03
C GLU A 304 43.20 -22.82 -7.32
N LEU A 305 42.06 -22.13 -7.06
CA LEU A 305 40.72 -22.68 -7.25
C LEU A 305 40.10 -22.31 -8.60
N ASN A 306 40.85 -21.66 -9.47
CA ASN A 306 40.40 -21.18 -10.78
C ASN A 306 39.10 -20.37 -10.69
N LEU A 307 39.11 -19.34 -9.84
CA LEU A 307 38.02 -18.38 -9.62
C LEU A 307 38.40 -17.03 -10.19
N VAL A 308 37.49 -16.40 -10.93
CA VAL A 308 37.70 -15.06 -11.49
C VAL A 308 36.85 -14.02 -10.75
N ARG A 309 37.50 -12.92 -10.37
CA ARG A 309 36.87 -11.81 -9.68
C ARG A 309 36.04 -11.00 -10.62
N LEU A 310 34.76 -10.83 -10.31
CA LEU A 310 33.83 -9.98 -11.07
C LEU A 310 33.68 -8.61 -10.40
N PRO A 311 33.50 -7.54 -11.20
CA PRO A 311 33.25 -6.22 -10.64
C PRO A 311 31.92 -6.20 -9.87
N PHE A 312 31.94 -5.50 -8.73
CA PHE A 312 30.76 -5.30 -7.90
C PHE A 312 29.93 -4.15 -8.49
N ARG A 313 28.70 -4.42 -8.90
CA ARG A 313 27.76 -3.37 -9.30
C ARG A 313 26.90 -3.01 -8.10
N ALA A 314 26.88 -1.73 -7.70
CA ALA A 314 26.10 -1.25 -6.56
C ALA A 314 24.58 -1.54 -6.67
N SER A 315 24.07 -1.70 -7.90
CA SER A 315 22.68 -2.10 -8.19
C SER A 315 22.39 -3.57 -7.83
N TYR A 316 23.41 -4.38 -7.64
CA TYR A 316 23.27 -5.81 -7.44
C TYR A 316 22.54 -6.18 -6.12
N PHE A 317 22.87 -5.52 -5.00
CA PHE A 317 22.16 -5.73 -3.74
C PHE A 317 20.71 -5.25 -3.79
N ILE A 318 20.44 -4.22 -4.57
CA ILE A 318 19.09 -3.68 -4.74
C ILE A 318 18.22 -4.66 -5.53
N ASP A 319 18.77 -5.30 -6.57
CA ASP A 319 18.04 -6.28 -7.38
C ASP A 319 17.84 -7.61 -6.66
N GLN A 320 18.76 -7.98 -5.75
CA GLN A 320 18.72 -9.25 -5.00
C GLN A 320 18.07 -9.15 -3.61
N SER A 321 17.82 -7.95 -3.10
CA SER A 321 17.12 -7.73 -1.82
C SER A 321 15.70 -8.30 -1.77
N ARG A 322 15.19 -8.79 -2.90
CA ARG A 322 13.89 -9.49 -2.99
C ARG A 322 13.89 -10.88 -2.38
N GLU A 323 15.01 -11.60 -2.49
CA GLU A 323 15.10 -12.99 -2.04
C GLU A 323 15.94 -13.14 -0.77
N VAL A 324 16.94 -12.29 -0.62
CA VAL A 324 17.90 -12.30 0.48
C VAL A 324 17.85 -10.97 1.21
N GLY A 325 17.59 -11.00 2.51
CA GLY A 325 17.54 -9.83 3.37
C GLY A 325 18.57 -9.86 4.50
N MET A 326 18.72 -8.72 5.18
CA MET A 326 19.47 -8.58 6.41
C MET A 326 18.55 -8.15 7.55
N ALA A 327 18.84 -8.63 8.77
CA ALA A 327 18.12 -8.19 9.97
C ALA A 327 19.05 -8.14 11.18
N GLU A 328 18.84 -7.17 12.05
CA GLU A 328 19.44 -7.16 13.38
C GLU A 328 18.58 -7.94 14.35
N VAL A 329 19.17 -8.90 15.04
CA VAL A 329 18.54 -9.68 16.10
C VAL A 329 19.35 -9.57 17.37
N THR A 330 18.69 -9.38 18.52
CA THR A 330 19.31 -9.44 19.83
C THR A 330 18.80 -10.65 20.60
N LEU A 331 19.59 -11.06 21.59
CA LEU A 331 19.26 -12.19 22.45
C LEU A 331 18.57 -11.68 23.71
N PRO A 332 17.32 -12.12 23.99
CA PRO A 332 16.64 -11.81 25.23
C PRO A 332 17.31 -12.55 26.43
N PRO A 333 17.03 -12.11 27.67
CA PRO A 333 17.62 -12.72 28.86
C PRO A 333 17.35 -14.22 29.01
N ASP A 334 16.21 -14.68 28.51
CA ASP A 334 15.77 -16.08 28.60
C ASP A 334 16.20 -16.93 27.40
N SER A 335 17.07 -16.40 26.53
CA SER A 335 17.53 -17.11 25.33
C SER A 335 18.40 -18.33 25.68
N THR A 336 18.06 -19.47 25.08
CA THR A 336 18.82 -20.73 25.21
C THR A 336 20.17 -20.71 24.48
N LEU A 337 20.44 -19.63 23.75
CA LEU A 337 21.62 -19.43 22.91
C LEU A 337 22.77 -18.75 23.66
N LEU A 338 22.49 -18.17 24.82
CA LEU A 338 23.50 -17.51 25.65
C LEU A 338 24.60 -18.50 26.10
N GLY A 339 25.84 -18.05 26.03
CA GLY A 339 27.02 -18.85 26.38
C GLY A 339 27.51 -19.82 25.29
N LYS A 340 26.80 -19.95 24.18
CA LYS A 340 27.22 -20.76 23.01
C LYS A 340 27.75 -19.84 21.92
N SER A 341 28.62 -20.37 21.05
CA SER A 341 29.11 -19.64 19.88
C SER A 341 28.17 -19.83 18.68
N VAL A 342 28.25 -18.92 17.71
CA VAL A 342 27.49 -19.03 16.45
C VAL A 342 27.77 -20.33 15.71
N LEU A 343 29.03 -20.84 15.85
CA LEU A 343 29.47 -22.12 15.29
C LEU A 343 28.84 -23.31 15.99
N GLU A 344 28.88 -23.34 17.32
CA GLU A 344 28.28 -24.41 18.14
C GLU A 344 26.78 -24.53 17.89
N LEU A 345 26.10 -23.40 17.60
CA LEU A 345 24.71 -23.34 17.31
C LEU A 345 24.35 -23.85 15.90
N GLY A 346 25.33 -24.01 15.01
CA GLY A 346 25.03 -24.37 13.63
C GLY A 346 24.02 -23.43 12.97
N PHE A 347 24.15 -22.13 13.18
CA PHE A 347 23.11 -21.12 12.91
C PHE A 347 22.54 -21.23 11.50
N ARG A 348 23.37 -21.51 10.51
CA ARG A 348 22.95 -21.72 9.11
C ARG A 348 22.09 -22.97 8.93
N SER A 349 22.48 -24.08 9.53
CA SER A 349 21.77 -25.36 9.41
C SER A 349 20.43 -25.34 10.14
N GLN A 350 20.38 -24.66 11.31
CA GLN A 350 19.21 -24.63 12.17
C GLN A 350 18.18 -23.57 11.75
N TYR A 351 18.67 -22.39 11.31
CA TYR A 351 17.80 -21.23 11.02
C TYR A 351 17.75 -20.85 9.55
N GLY A 352 18.61 -21.42 8.69
CA GLY A 352 18.72 -21.07 7.28
C GLY A 352 19.27 -19.67 7.03
N LEU A 353 19.97 -19.09 8.04
CA LEU A 353 20.51 -17.73 8.05
C LEU A 353 22.01 -17.75 8.35
N ASN A 354 22.75 -16.85 7.72
CA ASN A 354 24.16 -16.62 8.03
C ASN A 354 24.31 -15.43 8.96
N VAL A 355 25.17 -15.54 9.99
CA VAL A 355 25.58 -14.43 10.83
C VAL A 355 26.79 -13.78 10.15
N VAL A 356 26.66 -12.52 9.76
CA VAL A 356 27.71 -11.74 9.06
C VAL A 356 28.31 -10.64 9.95
N GLY A 357 27.69 -10.36 11.10
CA GLY A 357 28.19 -9.39 12.07
C GLY A 357 27.71 -9.70 13.48
N LEU A 358 28.56 -9.40 14.46
CA LEU A 358 28.27 -9.41 15.89
C LEU A 358 28.66 -8.05 16.47
N ARG A 359 27.75 -7.43 17.20
CA ARG A 359 27.99 -6.17 17.90
C ARG A 359 27.77 -6.36 19.40
N ARG A 360 28.75 -5.95 20.19
CA ARG A 360 28.74 -5.97 21.64
C ARG A 360 29.06 -4.57 22.15
N ASP A 361 28.34 -4.05 23.11
CA ASP A 361 28.52 -2.72 23.70
C ASP A 361 28.64 -1.60 22.65
N HIS A 362 27.86 -1.68 21.57
CA HIS A 362 27.83 -0.77 20.42
C HIS A 362 29.04 -0.86 19.48
N GLU A 363 30.00 -1.74 19.72
CA GLU A 363 31.16 -1.96 18.85
C GLU A 363 31.02 -3.26 18.05
N ALA A 364 31.35 -3.20 16.74
CA ALA A 364 31.36 -4.37 15.88
C ALA A 364 32.58 -5.21 16.14
N LEU A 365 32.40 -6.49 16.45
CA LEU A 365 33.46 -7.47 16.53
C LEU A 365 33.85 -7.93 15.12
N THR A 366 35.10 -7.66 14.73
CA THR A 366 35.60 -7.96 13.38
C THR A 366 36.27 -9.33 13.31
N ASP A 367 36.96 -9.73 14.37
CA ASP A 367 37.77 -10.96 14.39
C ASP A 367 37.14 -12.00 15.32
N GLY A 368 37.13 -13.27 14.90
CA GLY A 368 36.68 -14.40 15.72
C GLY A 368 35.22 -14.39 16.12
N MET A 369 34.37 -13.53 15.50
CA MET A 369 32.96 -13.31 15.91
C MET A 369 32.12 -14.59 15.93
N LEU A 370 32.44 -15.59 15.14
CA LEU A 370 31.68 -16.83 15.03
C LEU A 370 32.03 -17.84 16.12
N GLU A 371 33.22 -17.71 16.72
CA GLU A 371 33.75 -18.53 17.80
C GLU A 371 33.48 -17.91 19.16
N GLU A 372 33.18 -16.59 19.16
CA GLU A 372 32.90 -15.85 20.37
C GLU A 372 31.59 -16.33 21.00
N LYS A 373 31.60 -16.52 22.31
CA LYS A 373 30.40 -16.91 23.07
C LYS A 373 29.42 -15.74 23.18
N LEU A 374 28.19 -16.00 22.80
CA LEU A 374 27.10 -15.02 22.81
C LEU A 374 26.76 -14.60 24.24
N ARG A 375 26.62 -13.30 24.46
CA ARG A 375 26.31 -12.69 25.76
C ARG A 375 24.98 -11.92 25.68
N LEU A 376 24.39 -11.67 26.83
CA LEU A 376 23.22 -10.80 26.94
C LEU A 376 23.55 -9.40 26.39
N GLY A 377 22.68 -8.87 25.53
CA GLY A 377 22.88 -7.57 24.87
C GLY A 377 23.64 -7.61 23.55
N ASP A 378 24.20 -8.76 23.18
CA ASP A 378 24.79 -8.95 21.86
C ASP A 378 23.73 -8.78 20.76
N THR A 379 24.13 -8.11 19.69
CA THR A 379 23.30 -7.94 18.51
C THR A 379 23.97 -8.62 17.33
N LEU A 380 23.26 -9.58 16.73
CA LEU A 380 23.69 -10.30 15.55
C LEU A 380 23.12 -9.65 14.30
N LEU A 381 23.93 -9.46 13.28
CA LEU A 381 23.47 -9.16 11.95
C LEU A 381 23.37 -10.46 11.16
N VAL A 382 22.14 -10.83 10.79
CA VAL A 382 21.86 -12.06 10.05
C VAL A 382 21.47 -11.74 8.62
N ILE A 383 21.89 -12.60 7.69
CA ILE A 383 21.57 -12.52 6.26
C ILE A 383 20.98 -13.85 5.77
N GLY A 384 19.95 -13.79 4.94
CA GLY A 384 19.34 -14.95 4.33
C GLY A 384 17.96 -14.67 3.75
N ALA A 385 17.24 -15.72 3.34
CA ALA A 385 15.91 -15.58 2.76
C ALA A 385 14.93 -14.87 3.72
N TRP A 386 14.13 -13.94 3.22
CA TRP A 386 13.12 -13.20 4.02
C TRP A 386 12.16 -14.12 4.79
N LYS A 387 11.85 -15.29 4.21
CA LYS A 387 11.03 -16.30 4.88
C LYS A 387 11.69 -16.79 6.17
N ALA A 388 13.01 -17.02 6.15
CA ALA A 388 13.75 -17.47 7.32
C ALA A 388 13.87 -16.36 8.38
N ILE A 389 14.10 -15.11 7.96
CA ILE A 389 14.14 -13.94 8.86
C ILE A 389 12.77 -13.75 9.55
N ARG A 390 11.65 -13.88 8.81
CA ARG A 390 10.31 -13.81 9.39
C ARG A 390 10.02 -14.96 10.38
N GLN A 391 10.57 -16.14 10.15
CA GLN A 391 10.42 -17.26 11.08
C GLN A 391 11.13 -17.01 12.43
N LEU A 392 12.19 -16.20 12.47
CA LEU A 392 12.81 -15.78 13.74
C LEU A 392 11.84 -14.93 14.59
N GLN A 393 11.00 -14.11 13.98
CA GLN A 393 10.00 -13.31 14.71
C GLN A 393 8.99 -14.18 15.48
N GLY A 394 8.71 -15.39 15.00
CA GLY A 394 7.85 -16.35 15.69
C GLY A 394 8.51 -17.06 16.90
N ARG A 395 9.82 -16.89 17.09
CA ARG A 395 10.61 -17.52 18.16
C ARG A 395 11.06 -16.49 19.21
N ASN A 396 10.12 -15.72 19.73
CA ASN A 396 10.35 -14.61 20.67
C ASN A 396 11.13 -14.98 21.94
N ARG A 397 11.28 -16.26 22.25
CA ARG A 397 12.04 -16.73 23.39
C ARG A 397 13.55 -16.68 23.16
N ASP A 398 14.01 -16.92 21.93
CA ASP A 398 15.44 -17.00 21.61
C ASP A 398 15.96 -15.75 20.89
N PHE A 399 15.10 -15.03 20.16
CA PHE A 399 15.48 -13.87 19.37
C PHE A 399 14.47 -12.74 19.49
N LEU A 400 14.98 -11.53 19.66
CA LEU A 400 14.22 -10.30 19.49
C LEU A 400 14.73 -9.59 18.22
N VAL A 401 13.92 -9.52 17.19
CA VAL A 401 14.26 -8.79 15.96
C VAL A 401 14.15 -7.29 16.25
N LEU A 402 15.30 -6.59 16.32
CA LEU A 402 15.38 -5.17 16.69
C LEU A 402 15.05 -4.25 15.55
N SER A 403 15.60 -4.53 14.39
CA SER A 403 15.36 -3.73 13.19
C SER A 403 15.34 -4.64 11.97
N LEU A 404 14.29 -4.44 11.22
CA LEU A 404 14.23 -4.86 9.83
C LEU A 404 14.60 -3.61 9.02
N PRO A 405 15.52 -3.69 8.04
CA PRO A 405 15.84 -2.54 7.21
C PRO A 405 14.58 -1.91 6.63
N ALA A 406 14.58 -0.60 6.41
CA ALA A 406 13.44 0.12 5.83
C ALA A 406 12.99 -0.48 4.49
N GLU A 407 13.90 -1.15 3.80
CA GLU A 407 13.69 -1.85 2.54
C GLU A 407 12.78 -3.10 2.61
N ILE A 408 12.36 -3.56 3.80
CA ILE A 408 11.44 -4.72 3.92
C ILE A 408 10.00 -4.38 3.59
N ASP A 409 9.55 -3.21 3.97
CA ASP A 409 8.23 -2.71 3.57
C ASP A 409 8.27 -2.20 2.12
N GLU A 410 9.48 -1.96 1.62
CA GLU A 410 9.83 -1.64 0.25
C GLU A 410 10.46 -2.89 -0.38
N VAL A 411 9.65 -3.83 -0.85
CA VAL A 411 10.13 -4.83 -1.82
C VAL A 411 10.84 -4.04 -2.92
N ALA A 412 12.16 -4.19 -3.05
CA ALA A 412 12.94 -3.41 -4.01
C ALA A 412 12.24 -3.48 -5.38
N PRO A 413 11.78 -2.34 -5.91
CA PRO A 413 10.90 -2.35 -7.07
C PRO A 413 11.63 -2.94 -8.26
N ALA A 414 10.98 -3.82 -9.02
CA ALA A 414 11.50 -4.30 -10.30
C ALA A 414 11.47 -3.18 -11.32
N LEU A 415 12.35 -2.18 -11.19
CA LEU A 415 12.41 -0.99 -12.06
C LEU A 415 12.47 -1.38 -13.54
N SER A 416 13.08 -2.51 -13.87
CA SER A 416 13.08 -3.08 -15.23
C SER A 416 11.69 -3.48 -15.75
N LYS A 417 10.71 -3.68 -14.85
CA LYS A 417 9.33 -4.06 -15.18
C LYS A 417 8.35 -2.89 -15.20
N ALA A 418 8.76 -1.71 -14.77
CA ALA A 418 7.91 -0.51 -14.76
C ALA A 418 7.28 -0.20 -16.15
N PRO A 419 8.00 -0.27 -17.29
CA PRO A 419 7.39 -0.05 -18.60
C PRO A 419 6.30 -1.07 -18.94
N HIS A 420 6.46 -2.33 -18.52
CA HIS A 420 5.48 -3.39 -18.75
C HIS A 420 4.22 -3.19 -17.87
N ALA A 421 4.39 -2.74 -16.64
CA ALA A 421 3.28 -2.41 -15.77
C ALA A 421 2.48 -1.20 -16.29
N LEU A 422 3.18 -0.15 -16.77
CA LEU A 422 2.55 1.00 -17.40
C LEU A 422 1.84 0.61 -18.71
N LEU A 423 2.41 -0.29 -19.52
CA LEU A 423 1.75 -0.81 -20.71
C LEU A 423 0.47 -1.58 -20.35
N SER A 424 0.52 -2.46 -19.35
CA SER A 424 -0.66 -3.20 -18.88
C SER A 424 -1.77 -2.25 -18.42
N LEU A 425 -1.41 -1.20 -17.66
CA LEU A 425 -2.33 -0.16 -17.25
C LEU A 425 -2.90 0.61 -18.46
N ALA A 426 -2.06 1.01 -19.41
CA ALA A 426 -2.49 1.75 -20.60
C ALA A 426 -3.47 0.93 -21.46
N VAL A 427 -3.23 -0.38 -21.64
CA VAL A 427 -4.14 -1.29 -22.33
C VAL A 427 -5.49 -1.38 -21.60
N MET A 428 -5.48 -1.57 -20.28
CA MET A 428 -6.70 -1.58 -19.47
C MET A 428 -7.51 -0.29 -19.65
N VAL A 429 -6.86 0.86 -19.49
CA VAL A 429 -7.52 2.17 -19.62
C VAL A 429 -8.07 2.37 -21.04
N ALA A 430 -7.30 2.01 -22.07
CA ALA A 430 -7.73 2.10 -23.46
C ALA A 430 -8.98 1.24 -23.73
N LEU A 431 -9.03 0.01 -23.19
CA LEU A 431 -10.20 -0.86 -23.30
C LEU A 431 -11.42 -0.29 -22.56
N MET A 432 -11.22 0.29 -21.36
CA MET A 432 -12.31 0.92 -20.60
C MET A 432 -12.86 2.17 -21.31
N VAL A 433 -11.98 2.99 -21.88
CA VAL A 433 -12.36 4.24 -22.57
C VAL A 433 -13.02 3.95 -23.91
N SER A 434 -12.55 2.94 -24.64
CA SER A 434 -13.13 2.54 -25.93
C SER A 434 -14.53 1.93 -25.81
N GLY A 435 -14.90 1.41 -24.63
CA GLY A 435 -16.18 0.72 -24.41
C GLY A 435 -16.36 -0.58 -25.20
N VAL A 436 -15.30 -1.09 -25.84
CA VAL A 436 -15.35 -2.34 -26.63
C VAL A 436 -15.69 -3.55 -25.75
N VAL A 437 -15.25 -3.51 -24.49
CA VAL A 437 -15.53 -4.58 -23.49
C VAL A 437 -16.04 -3.93 -22.20
N PRO A 438 -16.83 -4.69 -21.39
CA PRO A 438 -17.20 -4.23 -20.05
C PRO A 438 -15.98 -3.90 -19.18
N ASN A 439 -16.08 -2.90 -18.31
CA ASN A 439 -14.97 -2.44 -17.46
C ASN A 439 -14.34 -3.56 -16.63
N VAL A 440 -15.13 -4.52 -16.16
CA VAL A 440 -14.63 -5.69 -15.41
C VAL A 440 -13.72 -6.56 -16.28
N VAL A 441 -14.08 -6.77 -17.54
CA VAL A 441 -13.27 -7.55 -18.49
C VAL A 441 -11.96 -6.82 -18.81
N ALA A 442 -12.02 -5.50 -19.04
CA ALA A 442 -10.82 -4.69 -19.25
C ALA A 442 -9.85 -4.77 -18.05
N ALA A 443 -10.36 -4.73 -16.82
CA ALA A 443 -9.54 -4.87 -15.62
C ALA A 443 -8.93 -6.27 -15.48
N LEU A 444 -9.69 -7.32 -15.78
CA LEU A 444 -9.16 -8.70 -15.78
C LEU A 444 -8.06 -8.88 -16.84
N VAL A 445 -8.21 -8.28 -18.04
CA VAL A 445 -7.15 -8.27 -19.06
C VAL A 445 -5.90 -7.57 -18.50
N GLY A 446 -6.06 -6.42 -17.84
CA GLY A 446 -4.95 -5.72 -17.16
C GLY A 446 -4.24 -6.60 -16.13
N CYS A 447 -4.98 -7.33 -15.28
CA CYS A 447 -4.42 -8.27 -14.31
C CYS A 447 -3.64 -9.40 -14.98
N LEU A 448 -4.19 -9.99 -16.03
CA LEU A 448 -3.53 -11.06 -16.78
C LEU A 448 -2.22 -10.59 -17.43
N LEU A 449 -2.22 -9.37 -17.99
CA LEU A 449 -1.00 -8.76 -18.53
C LEU A 449 0.04 -8.50 -17.44
N MET A 450 -0.36 -8.00 -16.25
CA MET A 450 0.54 -7.85 -15.11
C MET A 450 1.18 -9.18 -14.70
N GLY A 451 0.42 -10.27 -14.69
CA GLY A 451 0.92 -11.61 -14.44
C GLY A 451 1.85 -12.13 -15.55
N LEU A 452 1.45 -11.98 -16.82
CA LEU A 452 2.20 -12.42 -18.00
C LEU A 452 3.58 -11.74 -18.06
N PHE A 453 3.64 -10.43 -17.78
CA PHE A 453 4.88 -9.67 -17.74
C PHE A 453 5.65 -9.84 -16.41
N ARG A 454 5.15 -10.69 -15.51
CA ARG A 454 5.75 -10.92 -14.18
C ARG A 454 5.97 -9.62 -13.38
N CYS A 455 5.04 -8.69 -13.52
CA CYS A 455 4.98 -7.50 -12.66
C CYS A 455 4.47 -7.85 -11.26
N ILE A 456 3.62 -8.89 -11.18
CA ILE A 456 3.09 -9.46 -9.95
C ILE A 456 3.03 -11.00 -10.08
N ASP A 457 3.31 -11.70 -9.00
CA ASP A 457 3.13 -13.16 -8.88
C ASP A 457 1.73 -13.49 -8.34
N MET A 458 1.29 -14.73 -8.49
CA MET A 458 -0.05 -15.14 -8.05
C MET A 458 -0.26 -14.96 -6.54
N ASP A 459 0.73 -15.34 -5.73
CA ASP A 459 0.66 -15.13 -4.27
C ASP A 459 0.54 -13.65 -3.90
N GLY A 460 1.26 -12.80 -4.62
CA GLY A 460 1.18 -11.36 -4.49
C GLY A 460 -0.17 -10.81 -4.92
N ALA A 461 -0.73 -11.30 -6.03
CA ALA A 461 -2.04 -10.90 -6.51
C ALA A 461 -3.14 -11.21 -5.47
N TYR A 462 -3.14 -12.43 -4.92
CA TYR A 462 -4.11 -12.80 -3.86
C TYR A 462 -3.95 -11.96 -2.59
N ARG A 463 -2.70 -11.64 -2.18
CA ARG A 463 -2.43 -10.80 -1.00
C ARG A 463 -2.78 -9.33 -1.22
N ALA A 464 -2.71 -8.84 -2.45
CA ALA A 464 -3.06 -7.48 -2.81
C ALA A 464 -4.56 -7.21 -2.65
N ILE A 465 -5.39 -8.24 -2.76
CA ILE A 465 -6.84 -8.11 -2.64
C ILE A 465 -7.20 -7.80 -1.17
N HIS A 466 -7.77 -6.64 -0.94
CA HIS A 466 -8.29 -6.23 0.38
C HIS A 466 -9.64 -6.90 0.64
N TRP A 467 -9.62 -8.18 1.00
CA TRP A 467 -10.82 -9.01 1.25
C TRP A 467 -11.79 -8.37 2.23
N GLN A 468 -11.29 -7.73 3.28
CA GLN A 468 -12.12 -7.01 4.23
C GLN A 468 -12.99 -5.95 3.56
N SER A 469 -12.45 -5.19 2.62
CA SER A 469 -13.19 -4.18 1.87
C SER A 469 -14.21 -4.80 0.93
N LEU A 470 -13.86 -5.89 0.24
CA LEU A 470 -14.78 -6.57 -0.65
C LEU A 470 -15.96 -7.17 0.10
N VAL A 471 -15.72 -7.89 1.19
CA VAL A 471 -16.77 -8.49 2.02
C VAL A 471 -17.66 -7.41 2.64
N LEU A 472 -17.08 -6.27 3.05
CA LEU A 472 -17.85 -5.13 3.52
C LEU A 472 -18.82 -4.62 2.44
N ILE A 473 -18.35 -4.43 1.20
CA ILE A 473 -19.21 -3.97 0.08
C ILE A 473 -20.35 -4.96 -0.13
N VAL A 474 -20.00 -6.24 -0.27
CA VAL A 474 -20.97 -7.32 -0.49
C VAL A 474 -22.04 -7.35 0.62
N GLY A 475 -21.64 -7.22 1.88
CA GLY A 475 -22.56 -7.28 3.02
C GLY A 475 -23.39 -6.02 3.23
N MET A 476 -22.97 -4.88 2.66
CA MET A 476 -23.75 -3.64 2.75
C MET A 476 -24.76 -3.48 1.60
N LEU A 477 -24.53 -4.13 0.45
CA LEU A 477 -25.47 -4.08 -0.70
C LEU A 477 -26.88 -4.57 -0.35
N PRO A 478 -27.09 -5.61 0.47
CA PRO A 478 -28.43 -6.02 0.90
C PRO A 478 -29.24 -4.94 1.60
N PHE A 479 -28.61 -3.96 2.29
CA PHE A 479 -29.33 -2.85 2.91
C PHE A 479 -30.07 -1.98 1.87
N ALA A 480 -29.43 -1.69 0.73
CA ALA A 480 -30.08 -0.92 -0.34
C ALA A 480 -31.36 -1.61 -0.81
N LEU A 481 -31.28 -2.92 -1.07
CA LEU A 481 -32.41 -3.72 -1.52
C LEU A 481 -33.50 -3.86 -0.43
N ALA A 482 -33.09 -4.07 0.82
CA ALA A 482 -34.02 -4.17 1.95
C ALA A 482 -34.76 -2.86 2.20
N LEU A 483 -34.07 -1.71 2.19
CA LEU A 483 -34.66 -0.38 2.33
C LEU A 483 -35.61 -0.08 1.15
N GLN A 484 -35.27 -0.49 -0.06
CA GLN A 484 -36.13 -0.34 -1.23
C GLN A 484 -37.42 -1.15 -1.09
N LYS A 485 -37.32 -2.44 -0.72
CA LYS A 485 -38.49 -3.32 -0.55
C LYS A 485 -39.42 -2.91 0.59
N THR A 486 -38.86 -2.36 1.67
CA THR A 486 -39.65 -1.97 2.86
C THR A 486 -40.15 -0.53 2.83
N GLY A 487 -39.86 0.23 1.75
CA GLY A 487 -40.24 1.64 1.62
C GLY A 487 -39.39 2.60 2.44
N GLY A 488 -38.22 2.13 2.95
CA GLY A 488 -37.31 2.96 3.75
C GLY A 488 -36.67 4.07 2.95
N ILE A 489 -36.35 3.81 1.67
CA ILE A 489 -35.83 4.84 0.76
C ILE A 489 -36.86 5.93 0.57
N ASP A 490 -38.12 5.56 0.28
CA ASP A 490 -39.21 6.52 0.05
C ASP A 490 -39.46 7.40 1.27
N LEU A 491 -39.37 6.84 2.48
CA LEU A 491 -39.48 7.62 3.72
C LEU A 491 -38.37 8.66 3.86
N VAL A 492 -37.11 8.29 3.64
CA VAL A 492 -35.99 9.22 3.73
C VAL A 492 -36.06 10.29 2.66
N VAL A 493 -36.45 9.88 1.44
CA VAL A 493 -36.56 10.79 0.29
C VAL A 493 -37.73 11.77 0.50
N SER A 494 -38.89 11.30 0.98
CA SER A 494 -40.02 12.21 1.26
C SER A 494 -39.67 13.22 2.34
N LEU A 495 -39.04 12.79 3.45
CA LEU A 495 -38.57 13.71 4.49
C LEU A 495 -37.58 14.76 3.95
N LEU A 496 -36.67 14.36 3.07
CA LEU A 496 -35.71 15.27 2.47
C LEU A 496 -36.34 16.25 1.51
N VAL A 497 -37.27 15.77 0.65
CA VAL A 497 -37.99 16.59 -0.34
C VAL A 497 -39.02 17.49 0.35
N ASP A 498 -39.76 17.01 1.35
CA ASP A 498 -40.72 17.82 2.11
C ASP A 498 -40.01 18.94 2.90
N ALA A 499 -38.82 18.66 3.42
CA ALA A 499 -38.05 19.65 4.17
C ALA A 499 -37.36 20.69 3.28
N LEU A 500 -36.90 20.32 2.08
CA LEU A 500 -35.98 21.13 1.28
C LEU A 500 -36.37 21.24 -0.20
N GLY A 501 -37.38 20.52 -0.66
CA GLY A 501 -37.77 20.47 -2.09
C GLY A 501 -38.13 21.82 -2.68
N ASP A 502 -38.80 22.65 -1.91
CA ASP A 502 -39.21 24.02 -2.33
C ASP A 502 -37.97 24.93 -2.55
N ALA A 503 -36.82 24.61 -1.95
CA ALA A 503 -35.59 25.36 -2.11
C ALA A 503 -34.82 25.03 -3.40
N GLY A 504 -35.28 24.04 -4.16
CA GLY A 504 -34.78 23.66 -5.48
C GLY A 504 -33.69 22.59 -5.48
N PRO A 505 -33.41 22.00 -6.67
CA PRO A 505 -32.51 20.83 -6.79
C PRO A 505 -31.10 21.05 -6.27
N ARG A 506 -30.56 22.27 -6.36
CA ARG A 506 -29.21 22.58 -5.86
C ARG A 506 -29.10 22.49 -4.34
N VAL A 507 -30.14 22.84 -3.62
CA VAL A 507 -30.16 22.71 -2.15
C VAL A 507 -30.26 21.24 -1.76
N LEU A 508 -31.01 20.45 -2.51
CA LEU A 508 -31.01 18.98 -2.32
C LEU A 508 -29.63 18.35 -2.59
N LEU A 509 -28.92 18.79 -3.64
CA LEU A 509 -27.54 18.34 -3.88
C LEU A 509 -26.61 18.72 -2.73
N ALA A 510 -26.71 19.94 -2.19
CA ALA A 510 -25.91 20.37 -1.04
C ALA A 510 -26.22 19.56 0.22
N SER A 511 -27.50 19.28 0.48
CA SER A 511 -27.93 18.49 1.64
C SER A 511 -27.46 17.03 1.54
N LEU A 512 -27.55 16.42 0.35
CA LEU A 512 -27.01 15.08 0.09
C LEU A 512 -25.49 15.03 0.25
N PHE A 513 -24.78 16.06 -0.22
CA PHE A 513 -23.33 16.18 0.00
C PHE A 513 -23.01 16.21 1.49
N LEU A 514 -23.65 17.10 2.25
CA LEU A 514 -23.43 17.25 3.69
C LEU A 514 -23.77 15.98 4.46
N LEU A 515 -24.91 15.36 4.14
CA LEU A 515 -25.34 14.11 4.77
C LEU A 515 -24.34 12.98 4.49
N THR A 516 -23.91 12.85 3.24
CA THR A 516 -22.89 11.86 2.83
C THR A 516 -21.58 12.10 3.55
N ALA A 517 -21.10 13.35 3.57
CA ALA A 517 -19.85 13.70 4.26
C ALA A 517 -19.94 13.49 5.78
N ALA A 518 -21.09 13.80 6.40
CA ALA A 518 -21.32 13.59 7.83
C ALA A 518 -21.33 12.09 8.20
N ILE A 519 -22.00 11.26 7.41
CA ILE A 519 -22.02 9.80 7.59
C ILE A 519 -20.59 9.24 7.41
N GLY A 520 -19.85 9.72 6.41
CA GLY A 520 -18.47 9.32 6.13
C GLY A 520 -17.46 9.66 7.23
N LEU A 521 -17.83 10.48 8.23
CA LEU A 521 -17.00 10.68 9.43
C LEU A 521 -16.94 9.45 10.34
N PHE A 522 -17.95 8.61 10.30
CA PHE A 522 -18.15 7.50 11.23
C PHE A 522 -17.97 6.13 10.59
N ILE A 523 -18.23 6.03 9.29
CA ILE A 523 -18.14 4.77 8.54
C ILE A 523 -17.21 4.91 7.34
N SER A 524 -16.81 3.79 6.74
CA SER A 524 -15.92 3.83 5.57
C SER A 524 -16.57 4.51 4.37
N ASN A 525 -15.76 5.17 3.52
CA ASN A 525 -16.19 5.85 2.30
C ASN A 525 -17.07 4.94 1.42
N THR A 526 -16.69 3.66 1.32
CA THR A 526 -17.43 2.69 0.51
C THR A 526 -18.81 2.37 1.10
N ALA A 527 -18.88 2.12 2.41
CA ALA A 527 -20.16 1.89 3.08
C ALA A 527 -21.08 3.11 2.98
N THR A 528 -20.53 4.31 3.10
CA THR A 528 -21.25 5.57 2.90
C THR A 528 -21.86 5.64 1.49
N ALA A 529 -21.07 5.32 0.47
CA ALA A 529 -21.56 5.33 -0.92
C ALA A 529 -22.68 4.31 -1.14
N VAL A 530 -22.54 3.09 -0.59
CA VAL A 530 -23.59 2.04 -0.70
C VAL A 530 -24.92 2.49 -0.11
N LEU A 531 -24.88 3.18 1.04
CA LEU A 531 -26.09 3.65 1.70
C LEU A 531 -26.71 4.87 0.99
N MET A 532 -25.87 5.80 0.53
CA MET A 532 -26.33 7.08 0.02
C MET A 532 -26.68 7.07 -1.47
N ALA A 533 -26.11 6.16 -2.28
CA ALA A 533 -26.37 6.13 -3.72
C ALA A 533 -27.84 5.84 -4.06
N PRO A 534 -28.50 4.83 -3.47
CA PRO A 534 -29.93 4.59 -3.73
C PRO A 534 -30.81 5.79 -3.31
N ILE A 535 -30.50 6.42 -2.16
CA ILE A 535 -31.23 7.60 -1.66
C ILE A 535 -31.10 8.76 -2.63
N ALA A 536 -29.89 9.02 -3.14
CA ALA A 536 -29.65 10.09 -4.09
C ALA A 536 -30.39 9.89 -5.42
N ILE A 537 -30.34 8.68 -5.97
CA ILE A 537 -31.03 8.34 -7.23
C ILE A 537 -32.55 8.41 -7.05
N ALA A 538 -33.09 7.91 -5.95
CA ALA A 538 -34.52 7.99 -5.64
C ALA A 538 -34.98 9.44 -5.41
N THR A 539 -34.16 10.28 -4.75
CA THR A 539 -34.42 11.72 -4.59
C THR A 539 -34.54 12.41 -5.95
N ALA A 540 -33.61 12.12 -6.87
CA ALA A 540 -33.67 12.67 -8.22
C ALA A 540 -34.98 12.27 -8.96
N LYS A 541 -35.33 10.98 -8.87
CA LYS A 541 -36.58 10.46 -9.49
C LYS A 541 -37.82 11.13 -8.93
N GLN A 542 -37.90 11.33 -7.61
CA GLN A 542 -39.07 11.94 -6.98
C GLN A 542 -39.31 13.38 -7.42
N ILE A 543 -38.25 14.16 -7.65
CA ILE A 543 -38.36 15.54 -8.13
C ILE A 543 -38.37 15.65 -9.66
N GLY A 544 -38.35 14.51 -10.39
CA GLY A 544 -38.35 14.49 -11.86
C GLY A 544 -37.03 14.98 -12.48
N ALA A 545 -35.90 14.95 -11.71
CA ALA A 545 -34.59 15.37 -12.16
C ALA A 545 -33.73 14.18 -12.65
N SER A 546 -32.68 14.49 -13.38
CA SER A 546 -31.68 13.49 -13.81
C SER A 546 -30.96 12.88 -12.61
N PRO A 547 -30.76 11.54 -12.54
CA PRO A 547 -30.09 10.90 -11.43
C PRO A 547 -28.55 11.13 -11.42
N TYR A 548 -27.98 11.50 -12.58
CA TYR A 548 -26.51 11.62 -12.71
C TYR A 548 -25.88 12.67 -11.78
N PRO A 549 -26.42 13.92 -11.68
CA PRO A 549 -25.87 14.92 -10.76
C PRO A 549 -25.92 14.45 -9.29
N PHE A 550 -27.01 13.81 -8.90
CA PHE A 550 -27.22 13.31 -7.53
C PHE A 550 -26.29 12.17 -7.19
N ALA A 551 -26.14 11.21 -8.09
CA ALA A 551 -25.20 10.11 -7.97
C ALA A 551 -23.75 10.61 -7.91
N MET A 552 -23.37 11.57 -8.78
CA MET A 552 -22.04 12.15 -8.82
C MET A 552 -21.70 12.90 -7.52
N VAL A 553 -22.63 13.67 -6.98
CA VAL A 553 -22.44 14.39 -5.71
C VAL A 553 -22.16 13.42 -4.57
N VAL A 554 -22.89 12.31 -4.48
CA VAL A 554 -22.66 11.28 -3.44
C VAL A 554 -21.29 10.61 -3.61
N ALA A 555 -20.89 10.26 -4.83
CA ALA A 555 -19.58 9.64 -5.08
C ALA A 555 -18.41 10.55 -4.67
N VAL A 556 -18.51 11.84 -5.02
CA VAL A 556 -17.50 12.85 -4.65
C VAL A 556 -17.53 13.11 -3.14
N ALA A 557 -18.71 13.27 -2.54
CA ALA A 557 -18.84 13.51 -1.10
C ALA A 557 -18.32 12.34 -0.26
N ALA A 558 -18.56 11.09 -0.67
CA ALA A 558 -18.01 9.90 -0.01
C ALA A 558 -16.48 9.86 -0.05
N SER A 559 -15.85 10.45 -1.08
CA SER A 559 -14.39 10.57 -1.19
C SER A 559 -13.85 11.82 -0.49
N ALA A 560 -14.70 12.78 -0.09
CA ALA A 560 -14.32 14.04 0.54
C ALA A 560 -14.06 13.92 2.06
N ALA A 561 -13.33 12.88 2.48
CA ALA A 561 -13.05 12.56 3.88
C ALA A 561 -11.93 13.43 4.47
N PHE A 562 -11.97 14.76 4.31
CA PHE A 562 -10.90 15.67 4.73
C PHE A 562 -10.97 16.08 6.21
N MET A 563 -12.15 15.99 6.84
CA MET A 563 -12.45 16.68 8.09
C MET A 563 -11.79 16.07 9.34
N THR A 564 -11.54 14.77 9.35
CA THR A 564 -10.97 14.10 10.53
C THR A 564 -9.86 13.12 10.18
N PRO A 565 -8.94 12.82 11.10
CA PRO A 565 -7.88 11.84 10.85
C PRO A 565 -8.39 10.40 10.77
N ILE A 566 -9.56 10.11 11.32
CA ILE A 566 -10.13 8.76 11.38
C ILE A 566 -11.11 8.45 10.23
N SER A 567 -11.58 9.47 9.50
CA SER A 567 -12.52 9.29 8.40
C SER A 567 -11.93 8.55 7.19
N SER A 568 -10.60 8.48 7.09
CA SER A 568 -9.92 7.76 6.01
C SER A 568 -8.58 7.19 6.47
N PRO A 569 -8.22 5.96 6.01
CA PRO A 569 -6.87 5.42 6.23
C PRO A 569 -5.75 6.35 5.74
N VAL A 570 -5.99 7.11 4.68
CA VAL A 570 -5.07 8.10 4.13
C VAL A 570 -4.68 9.14 5.18
N ASN A 571 -5.67 9.71 5.87
CA ASN A 571 -5.45 10.71 6.92
C ASN A 571 -4.75 10.10 8.14
N THR A 572 -5.12 8.87 8.52
CA THR A 572 -4.50 8.16 9.64
C THR A 572 -3.01 7.92 9.41
N LEU A 573 -2.62 7.57 8.17
CA LEU A 573 -1.21 7.34 7.80
C LEU A 573 -0.34 8.58 7.98
N VAL A 574 -0.84 9.77 7.67
CA VAL A 574 -0.06 11.01 7.77
C VAL A 574 -0.12 11.68 9.14
N LEU A 575 -1.01 11.22 10.04
CA LEU A 575 -1.21 11.79 11.37
C LEU A 575 0.09 11.80 12.18
N GLY A 576 0.72 10.63 12.32
CA GLY A 576 1.97 10.47 13.06
C GLY A 576 3.16 11.16 12.38
N PRO A 577 3.48 10.85 11.12
CA PRO A 577 4.57 11.48 10.40
C PRO A 577 4.46 13.00 10.28
N GLY A 578 3.23 13.53 10.15
CA GLY A 578 2.94 14.96 10.10
C GLY A 578 2.88 15.64 11.47
N GLN A 579 2.91 14.85 12.56
CA GLN A 579 2.78 15.33 13.96
C GLN A 579 1.52 16.17 14.19
N TYR A 580 0.42 15.79 13.54
CA TYR A 580 -0.86 16.50 13.64
C TYR A 580 -1.64 16.09 14.88
N ARG A 581 -2.47 17.03 15.34
CA ARG A 581 -3.54 16.79 16.30
C ARG A 581 -4.87 16.64 15.55
N PHE A 582 -5.86 16.06 16.20
CA PHE A 582 -7.22 15.96 15.65
C PHE A 582 -7.76 17.33 15.18
N GLY A 583 -7.53 18.37 15.97
CA GLY A 583 -7.98 19.74 15.66
C GLY A 583 -7.37 20.33 14.38
N ASP A 584 -6.19 19.89 13.97
CA ASP A 584 -5.54 20.40 12.74
C ASP A 584 -6.31 19.94 11.50
N PHE A 585 -6.79 18.69 11.50
CA PHE A 585 -7.67 18.18 10.44
C PHE A 585 -9.00 18.89 10.41
N VAL A 586 -9.62 19.14 11.57
CA VAL A 586 -10.90 19.89 11.63
C VAL A 586 -10.70 21.31 11.10
N ARG A 587 -9.66 22.01 11.55
CA ARG A 587 -9.38 23.39 11.17
C ARG A 587 -9.13 23.56 9.66
N ILE A 588 -8.45 22.62 9.04
CA ILE A 588 -8.13 22.67 7.61
C ILE A 588 -9.19 21.95 6.77
N GLY A 589 -9.64 20.78 7.23
CA GLY A 589 -10.50 19.89 6.45
C GLY A 589 -11.96 20.34 6.37
N VAL A 590 -12.53 20.92 7.45
CA VAL A 590 -13.93 21.39 7.41
C VAL A 590 -14.12 22.51 6.39
N PRO A 591 -13.33 23.61 6.42
CA PRO A 591 -13.47 24.65 5.41
C PRO A 591 -13.23 24.14 3.99
N PHE A 592 -12.25 23.24 3.82
CA PHE A 592 -12.00 22.65 2.51
C PHE A 592 -13.16 21.77 2.02
N THR A 593 -13.77 20.97 2.88
CA THR A 593 -14.94 20.15 2.53
C THR A 593 -16.12 21.03 2.10
N LEU A 594 -16.38 22.13 2.82
CA LEU A 594 -17.42 23.10 2.44
C LEU A 594 -17.11 23.78 1.10
N LEU A 595 -15.86 24.07 0.84
CA LEU A 595 -15.42 24.63 -0.45
C LEU A 595 -15.65 23.62 -1.59
N VAL A 596 -15.29 22.35 -1.38
CA VAL A 596 -15.54 21.27 -2.35
C VAL A 596 -17.04 21.10 -2.58
N MET A 597 -17.85 21.09 -1.53
CA MET A 597 -19.31 21.05 -1.64
C MET A 597 -19.83 22.18 -2.52
N PHE A 598 -19.43 23.41 -2.24
CA PHE A 598 -19.87 24.58 -3.01
C PHE A 598 -19.54 24.45 -4.50
N VAL A 599 -18.31 24.01 -4.80
CA VAL A 599 -17.87 23.77 -6.18
C VAL A 599 -18.69 22.65 -6.83
N CYS A 600 -18.91 21.53 -6.14
CA CYS A 600 -19.69 20.41 -6.65
C CYS A 600 -21.13 20.81 -6.97
N VAL A 601 -21.81 21.54 -6.07
CA VAL A 601 -23.19 21.99 -6.26
C VAL A 601 -23.34 22.95 -7.44
N LEU A 602 -22.31 23.73 -7.75
CA LEU A 602 -22.30 24.64 -8.90
C LEU A 602 -21.95 23.93 -10.21
N VAL A 603 -20.93 23.09 -10.19
CA VAL A 603 -20.30 22.56 -11.42
C VAL A 603 -20.96 21.27 -11.89
N ILE A 604 -21.36 20.38 -10.97
CA ILE A 604 -21.95 19.09 -11.36
C ILE A 604 -23.22 19.27 -12.18
N PRO A 605 -24.18 20.17 -11.85
CA PRO A 605 -25.36 20.43 -12.69
C PRO A 605 -25.04 21.06 -14.05
N TRP A 606 -23.86 21.67 -14.19
CA TRP A 606 -23.43 22.18 -15.47
C TRP A 606 -22.87 21.10 -16.39
N LEU A 607 -22.17 20.12 -15.80
CA LEU A 607 -21.62 18.96 -16.54
C LEU A 607 -22.69 17.88 -16.81
N PHE A 608 -23.58 17.68 -15.87
CA PHE A 608 -24.67 16.74 -15.92
C PHE A 608 -25.97 17.51 -15.65
N PRO A 609 -26.74 17.90 -16.67
CA PRO A 609 -27.98 18.66 -16.49
C PRO A 609 -28.97 17.97 -15.55
N LEU A 610 -29.66 18.79 -14.76
CA LEU A 610 -30.65 18.35 -13.77
C LEU A 610 -31.92 17.81 -14.42
#